data_79ee19cb72fe452d5fcc6e659147f531
#
_entry.id   79ee19cb72fe452d5fcc6e659147f531
#
_cell.length_a   1.000
_cell.length_b   1.000
_cell.length_c   1.000
_cell.angle_alpha   90.00
_cell.angle_beta   90.00
_cell.angle_gamma   90.00
#
_symmetry.space_group_name_H-M   'P 1'
#
loop_
_entity.id
_entity.type
_entity.pdbx_description
1 polymer ?
#
loop_
_entity_poly.entity_id
_entity_poly.type
_entity_poly.pdbx_seq_one_letter_code
_entity_poly.pdbx_strand_id
1 'polypeptide(L)'
;MPSERGTRRDLATAAVIVVVMAVVAAAVLLSGSANRSDFGAADDEQPVYGPAVERPTSLQPLWSHASGGAGAPLTTKGNLVTLDDDGTLVGRDAGSGEQRWTYSHAGRPCAATFYADILAAAFDGAAGCSDVTALDPTTQQYTSTRQSAFPDAMELTSTWRHALASSPERLEIWRDDLVRTVEYGAVEAPQEADMQPRTGCTLGTADLTDDRFAVAERCPGDDSTRLTLAETVPEDSRKPEEIASETTGARGLWIIDVTDEGVLALTDRDGAWAVEWFTSPRQYSPVLRLDSEPAAKPGATTLSGDDTQARWFDGGATHAFRTDTGQHTWTAGGATGPGLTGGWSPDPDVTTARDWVLLPVAGGFGLLDHDSGVETLRLGATSAEGDGVTGLAQIGDILYERRGGSIHAYKLLA
;
A
#
# COMPACT_ATOMS: atom_id res chain seq x y z
N MET A 1 -1.21 -48.10 44.53
CA MET A 1 -1.13 -48.45 43.11
C MET A 1 0.32 -48.84 42.84
N PRO A 2 0.65 -50.02 42.29
CA PRO A 2 2.02 -50.34 41.93
C PRO A 2 2.48 -49.43 40.80
N SER A 3 3.67 -48.85 40.95
CA SER A 3 4.30 -48.06 39.91
C SER A 3 4.65 -48.96 38.75
N GLU A 4 4.06 -48.71 37.56
CA GLU A 4 4.50 -49.40 36.35
C GLU A 4 5.97 -49.11 36.08
N ARG A 5 6.77 -50.15 36.07
CA ARG A 5 8.19 -50.05 35.72
C ARG A 5 8.29 -50.12 34.22
N GLY A 6 8.75 -49.03 33.58
CA GLY A 6 9.00 -48.99 32.15
C GLY A 6 9.90 -50.16 31.72
N THR A 7 9.49 -50.84 30.64
CA THR A 7 10.27 -51.98 30.08
C THR A 7 11.31 -51.47 29.10
N ARG A 8 12.29 -52.32 28.74
CA ARG A 8 13.28 -51.99 27.71
C ARG A 8 12.59 -51.68 26.35
N ARG A 9 11.39 -52.22 26.09
CA ARG A 9 10.62 -51.93 24.91
C ARG A 9 10.03 -50.51 24.95
N ASP A 10 9.56 -50.08 26.12
CA ASP A 10 9.03 -48.72 26.29
C ASP A 10 10.10 -47.67 26.11
N LEU A 11 11.32 -47.94 26.61
CA LEU A 11 12.49 -47.09 26.40
C LEU A 11 12.90 -47.04 24.92
N ALA A 12 12.86 -48.18 24.22
CA ALA A 12 13.16 -48.22 22.80
C ALA A 12 12.11 -47.48 21.98
N THR A 13 10.82 -47.62 22.31
CA THR A 13 9.73 -46.88 21.67
C THR A 13 9.86 -45.39 21.93
N ALA A 14 10.13 -44.96 23.17
CA ALA A 14 10.34 -43.55 23.48
C ALA A 14 11.56 -42.97 22.71
N ALA A 15 12.66 -43.73 22.62
CA ALA A 15 13.82 -43.29 21.85
C ALA A 15 13.49 -43.12 20.34
N VAL A 16 12.73 -44.06 19.76
CA VAL A 16 12.29 -43.96 18.35
C VAL A 16 11.41 -42.73 18.16
N ILE A 17 10.45 -42.49 19.06
CA ILE A 17 9.57 -41.30 18.98
C ILE A 17 10.40 -40.01 19.03
N VAL A 18 11.34 -39.91 19.96
CA VAL A 18 12.23 -38.74 20.09
C VAL A 18 13.05 -38.53 18.80
N VAL A 19 13.61 -39.60 18.23
CA VAL A 19 14.40 -39.49 16.98
C VAL A 19 13.50 -39.06 15.83
N VAL A 20 12.30 -39.64 15.69
CA VAL A 20 11.33 -39.25 14.63
C VAL A 20 10.93 -37.79 14.80
N MET A 21 10.60 -37.37 16.02
CA MET A 21 10.26 -35.95 16.29
C MET A 21 11.44 -35.02 16.00
N ALA A 22 12.66 -35.39 16.34
CA ALA A 22 13.86 -34.60 16.04
C ALA A 22 14.10 -34.49 14.53
N VAL A 23 13.92 -35.58 13.78
CA VAL A 23 14.04 -35.59 12.32
C VAL A 23 12.96 -34.72 11.66
N VAL A 24 11.70 -34.86 12.12
CA VAL A 24 10.58 -34.01 11.62
C VAL A 24 10.84 -32.55 11.94
N ALA A 25 11.23 -32.23 13.17
CA ALA A 25 11.55 -30.87 13.56
C ALA A 25 12.72 -30.30 12.74
N ALA A 26 13.78 -31.08 12.53
CA ALA A 26 14.90 -30.66 11.68
C ALA A 26 14.46 -30.47 10.22
N ALA A 27 13.61 -31.34 9.67
CA ALA A 27 13.09 -31.21 8.32
C ALA A 27 12.22 -29.95 8.16
N VAL A 28 11.35 -29.65 9.14
CA VAL A 28 10.52 -28.44 9.15
C VAL A 28 11.37 -27.19 9.25
N LEU A 29 12.34 -27.17 10.18
CA LEU A 29 13.24 -26.04 10.34
C LEU A 29 14.09 -25.80 9.08
N LEU A 30 14.64 -26.85 8.47
CA LEU A 30 15.50 -26.73 7.28
C LEU A 30 14.73 -26.42 6.00
N SER A 31 13.43 -26.75 5.92
CA SER A 31 12.59 -26.46 4.77
C SER A 31 11.80 -25.15 4.89
N GLY A 32 11.79 -24.53 6.08
CA GLY A 32 11.07 -23.27 6.33
C GLY A 32 11.57 -22.11 5.48
N SER A 33 10.69 -21.18 5.12
CA SER A 33 11.02 -19.95 4.37
C SER A 33 12.07 -19.12 5.10
N ALA A 34 12.03 -19.09 6.44
CA ALA A 34 12.98 -18.37 7.27
C ALA A 34 14.45 -18.80 7.06
N ASN A 35 14.71 -20.09 6.78
CA ASN A 35 16.08 -20.58 6.48
C ASN A 35 16.54 -20.30 5.05
N ARG A 36 15.65 -19.82 4.21
CA ARG A 36 15.91 -19.46 2.82
C ARG A 36 15.75 -17.97 2.59
N SER A 37 15.63 -17.21 3.67
CA SER A 37 15.59 -15.76 3.67
C SER A 37 16.88 -15.23 4.29
N ASP A 38 17.42 -14.17 3.74
CA ASP A 38 18.66 -13.55 4.23
C ASP A 38 18.47 -12.03 4.32
N PHE A 39 18.91 -11.47 5.44
CA PHE A 39 18.90 -10.04 5.67
C PHE A 39 20.35 -9.55 5.81
N GLY A 40 20.88 -9.04 4.71
CA GLY A 40 22.20 -8.41 4.66
C GLY A 40 22.12 -6.99 5.22
N ALA A 41 22.52 -6.83 6.49
CA ALA A 41 22.51 -5.54 7.17
C ALA A 41 23.63 -4.61 6.69
N ALA A 42 23.46 -3.28 6.83
CA ALA A 42 24.51 -2.31 6.64
C ALA A 42 25.48 -2.31 7.84
N ASP A 43 26.75 -2.00 7.59
CA ASP A 43 27.78 -1.93 8.63
C ASP A 43 27.83 -0.56 9.34
N ASP A 44 27.12 0.45 8.84
CA ASP A 44 27.17 1.83 9.28
C ASP A 44 25.78 2.38 9.68
N GLU A 45 25.76 3.49 10.43
CA GLU A 45 24.54 4.15 10.86
C GLU A 45 23.73 4.69 9.67
N GLN A 46 22.42 4.69 9.83
CA GLN A 46 21.50 5.22 8.82
C GLN A 46 21.68 6.71 8.64
N PRO A 47 21.82 7.22 7.40
CA PRO A 47 21.89 8.64 7.14
C PRO A 47 20.61 9.35 7.58
N VAL A 48 20.80 10.52 8.20
CA VAL A 48 19.69 11.42 8.54
C VAL A 48 19.63 12.51 7.47
N TYR A 49 18.52 12.59 6.76
CA TYR A 49 18.27 13.65 5.79
C TYR A 49 17.61 14.84 6.46
N GLY A 50 17.98 16.05 6.03
CA GLY A 50 17.40 17.29 6.52
C GLY A 50 15.92 17.41 6.15
N PRO A 51 15.23 18.47 6.65
CA PRO A 51 13.84 18.72 6.31
C PRO A 51 13.69 18.93 4.79
N ALA A 52 12.47 18.71 4.30
CA ALA A 52 12.11 19.02 2.92
C ALA A 52 12.38 20.51 2.60
N VAL A 53 12.73 20.78 1.34
CA VAL A 53 12.87 22.15 0.85
C VAL A 53 11.53 22.85 0.94
N GLU A 54 11.49 24.03 1.56
CA GLU A 54 10.27 24.80 1.75
C GLU A 54 9.56 25.09 0.40
N ARG A 55 10.33 25.50 -0.63
CA ARG A 55 9.83 25.64 -2.01
C ARG A 55 10.95 25.46 -3.02
N PRO A 56 10.91 24.39 -3.84
CA PRO A 56 11.96 24.15 -4.82
C PRO A 56 11.88 25.12 -5.99
N THR A 57 13.06 25.54 -6.49
CA THR A 57 13.21 26.39 -7.69
C THR A 57 13.85 25.64 -8.85
N SER A 58 14.57 24.56 -8.60
CA SER A 58 15.20 23.73 -9.60
C SER A 58 15.42 22.30 -9.14
N LEU A 59 15.75 21.42 -10.10
CA LEU A 59 16.04 19.99 -9.90
C LEU A 59 17.45 19.69 -10.35
N GLN A 60 18.17 18.89 -9.57
CA GLN A 60 19.45 18.32 -9.95
C GLN A 60 19.33 16.80 -10.00
N PRO A 61 19.53 16.14 -11.15
CA PRO A 61 19.58 14.69 -11.22
C PRO A 61 20.70 14.13 -10.33
N LEU A 62 20.40 13.08 -9.58
CA LEU A 62 21.36 12.39 -8.72
C LEU A 62 21.75 11.03 -9.30
N TRP A 63 20.80 10.12 -9.34
CA TRP A 63 21.01 8.73 -9.78
C TRP A 63 19.71 8.12 -10.32
N SER A 64 19.83 6.96 -10.96
CA SER A 64 18.68 6.12 -11.34
C SER A 64 19.01 4.65 -11.21
N HIS A 65 18.00 3.85 -10.83
CA HIS A 65 18.09 2.39 -10.76
C HIS A 65 16.85 1.74 -11.37
N ALA A 66 17.04 0.60 -12.03
CA ALA A 66 15.94 -0.30 -12.38
C ALA A 66 15.28 -0.81 -11.09
N SER A 67 13.97 -0.84 -11.05
CA SER A 67 13.21 -1.33 -9.90
C SER A 67 11.84 -1.79 -10.33
N GLY A 68 11.51 -3.03 -10.02
CA GLY A 68 10.17 -3.57 -10.17
C GLY A 68 9.14 -2.83 -9.29
N GLY A 69 7.88 -3.25 -9.41
CA GLY A 69 6.75 -2.68 -8.67
C GLY A 69 6.01 -1.58 -9.42
N ALA A 70 4.90 -1.14 -8.83
CA ALA A 70 4.00 -0.11 -9.35
C ALA A 70 3.71 0.94 -8.26
N GLY A 71 3.12 2.07 -8.64
CA GLY A 71 2.78 3.14 -7.72
C GLY A 71 3.98 3.96 -7.23
N ALA A 72 3.82 4.66 -6.12
CA ALA A 72 4.85 5.50 -5.55
C ALA A 72 6.10 4.68 -5.15
N PRO A 73 7.32 5.23 -5.32
CA PRO A 73 8.51 4.63 -4.76
C PRO A 73 8.38 4.43 -3.25
N LEU A 74 8.76 3.26 -2.76
CA LEU A 74 8.64 2.93 -1.34
C LEU A 74 9.82 3.55 -0.58
N THR A 75 9.50 4.50 0.27
CA THR A 75 10.48 5.19 1.12
C THR A 75 10.32 4.80 2.58
N THR A 76 11.44 4.74 3.29
CA THR A 76 11.52 4.56 4.73
C THR A 76 12.31 5.71 5.35
N LYS A 77 12.53 5.71 6.65
CA LYS A 77 13.40 6.72 7.28
C LYS A 77 14.82 6.61 6.70
N GLY A 78 15.17 7.50 5.75
CA GLY A 78 16.50 7.63 5.16
C GLY A 78 16.87 6.65 4.05
N ASN A 79 16.03 5.69 3.69
CA ASN A 79 16.28 4.77 2.58
C ASN A 79 15.13 4.79 1.56
N LEU A 80 15.51 4.63 0.31
CA LEU A 80 14.60 4.17 -0.74
C LEU A 80 14.67 2.66 -0.85
N VAL A 81 13.52 1.99 -0.93
CA VAL A 81 13.47 0.54 -1.16
C VAL A 81 13.22 0.28 -2.64
N THR A 82 14.13 -0.46 -3.26
CA THR A 82 14.00 -0.96 -4.64
C THR A 82 13.77 -2.45 -4.65
N LEU A 83 13.10 -2.93 -5.69
CA LEU A 83 12.96 -4.35 -5.99
C LEU A 83 13.83 -4.68 -7.19
N ASP A 84 14.87 -5.46 -6.98
CA ASP A 84 15.78 -5.90 -8.02
C ASP A 84 15.19 -7.09 -8.83
N ASP A 85 15.73 -7.36 -10.01
CA ASP A 85 15.21 -8.36 -10.96
C ASP A 85 15.17 -9.80 -10.40
N ASP A 86 16.02 -10.12 -9.44
CA ASP A 86 16.04 -11.41 -8.76
C ASP A 86 15.01 -11.53 -7.62
N GLY A 87 14.24 -10.47 -7.37
CA GLY A 87 13.25 -10.41 -6.30
C GLY A 87 13.80 -9.97 -4.93
N THR A 88 15.06 -9.52 -4.87
CA THR A 88 15.65 -8.96 -3.65
C THR A 88 15.12 -7.54 -3.40
N LEU A 89 14.68 -7.28 -2.18
CA LEU A 89 14.43 -5.92 -1.71
C LEU A 89 15.77 -5.30 -1.28
N VAL A 90 16.06 -4.11 -1.82
CA VAL A 90 17.30 -3.40 -1.56
C VAL A 90 16.98 -2.03 -0.97
N GLY A 91 17.42 -1.80 0.26
CA GLY A 91 17.43 -0.47 0.85
C GLY A 91 18.64 0.31 0.34
N ARG A 92 18.37 1.44 -0.30
CA ARG A 92 19.40 2.31 -0.88
C ARG A 92 19.47 3.60 -0.10
N ASP A 93 20.68 4.12 0.04
CA ASP A 93 20.90 5.46 0.54
C ASP A 93 20.15 6.47 -0.34
N ALA A 94 19.40 7.35 0.31
CA ALA A 94 18.53 8.29 -0.38
C ALA A 94 19.30 9.20 -1.35
N GLY A 95 20.47 9.70 -0.95
CA GLY A 95 21.24 10.68 -1.72
C GLY A 95 22.13 10.07 -2.79
N SER A 96 22.81 8.97 -2.49
CA SER A 96 23.78 8.35 -3.38
C SER A 96 23.20 7.21 -4.25
N GLY A 97 22.10 6.59 -3.82
CA GLY A 97 21.56 5.38 -4.42
C GLY A 97 22.37 4.10 -4.12
N GLU A 98 23.42 4.21 -3.32
CA GLU A 98 24.25 3.05 -2.93
C GLU A 98 23.44 2.09 -2.07
N GLN A 99 23.69 0.78 -2.26
CA GLN A 99 23.08 -0.27 -1.47
C GLN A 99 23.51 -0.16 -0.01
N ARG A 100 22.54 -0.20 0.89
CA ARG A 100 22.80 -0.23 2.34
C ARG A 100 22.46 -1.58 2.94
N TRP A 101 21.29 -2.09 2.66
CA TRP A 101 20.85 -3.39 3.13
C TRP A 101 20.12 -4.16 2.03
N THR A 102 20.02 -5.46 2.18
CA THR A 102 19.27 -6.33 1.28
C THR A 102 18.39 -7.29 2.06
N TYR A 103 17.25 -7.61 1.51
CA TYR A 103 16.43 -8.70 2.00
C TYR A 103 16.00 -9.59 0.84
N SER A 104 16.44 -10.84 0.89
CA SER A 104 16.01 -11.89 -0.03
C SER A 104 15.08 -12.88 0.66
N HIS A 105 14.07 -13.35 -0.05
CA HIS A 105 13.11 -14.36 0.40
C HIS A 105 13.04 -15.51 -0.60
N ALA A 106 12.65 -16.71 -0.14
CA ALA A 106 12.53 -17.89 -1.02
C ALA A 106 11.42 -17.73 -2.08
N GLY A 107 10.35 -17.00 -1.75
CA GLY A 107 9.27 -16.65 -2.67
C GLY A 107 9.55 -15.33 -3.38
N ARG A 108 8.87 -15.10 -4.52
CA ARG A 108 8.94 -13.80 -5.21
C ARG A 108 8.12 -12.77 -4.44
N PRO A 109 8.54 -11.51 -4.40
CA PRO A 109 7.75 -10.45 -3.79
C PRO A 109 6.45 -10.21 -4.57
N CYS A 110 5.37 -10.06 -3.83
CA CYS A 110 4.03 -9.76 -4.35
C CYS A 110 3.69 -8.28 -4.16
N ALA A 111 3.86 -7.78 -2.92
CA ALA A 111 3.56 -6.41 -2.54
C ALA A 111 4.40 -6.00 -1.33
N ALA A 112 4.60 -4.69 -1.15
CA ALA A 112 5.25 -4.14 0.04
C ALA A 112 4.67 -2.76 0.36
N THR A 113 4.64 -2.41 1.65
CA THR A 113 4.27 -1.08 2.13
C THR A 113 5.09 -0.73 3.38
N PHE A 114 5.22 0.57 3.65
CA PHE A 114 5.90 1.08 4.85
C PHE A 114 4.87 1.82 5.73
N TYR A 115 4.76 1.39 6.98
CA TYR A 115 3.88 2.01 7.97
C TYR A 115 4.40 1.70 9.38
N ALA A 116 4.06 2.51 10.37
CA ALA A 116 4.47 2.32 11.77
C ALA A 116 5.96 2.00 11.94
N ASP A 117 6.84 2.60 11.12
CA ASP A 117 8.28 2.36 11.08
C ASP A 117 8.72 0.96 10.64
N ILE A 118 7.81 0.14 10.11
CA ILE A 118 8.11 -1.18 9.56
C ILE A 118 7.90 -1.24 8.04
N LEU A 119 8.73 -2.01 7.39
CA LEU A 119 8.54 -2.46 6.01
C LEU A 119 7.85 -3.82 6.02
N ALA A 120 6.55 -3.84 5.73
CA ALA A 120 5.83 -5.10 5.52
C ALA A 120 5.93 -5.51 4.05
N ALA A 121 6.46 -6.70 3.80
CA ALA A 121 6.60 -7.27 2.46
C ALA A 121 5.98 -8.66 2.40
N ALA A 122 5.15 -8.89 1.38
CA ALA A 122 4.49 -10.15 1.10
C ALA A 122 5.19 -10.88 -0.04
N PHE A 123 5.31 -12.19 0.09
CA PHE A 123 6.02 -13.07 -0.85
C PHE A 123 5.17 -14.28 -1.21
N ASP A 124 5.45 -14.84 -2.39
CA ASP A 124 4.89 -16.13 -2.81
C ASP A 124 5.25 -17.22 -1.78
N GLY A 125 4.24 -17.91 -1.29
CA GLY A 125 4.34 -19.05 -0.38
C GLY A 125 3.46 -20.22 -0.83
N ALA A 126 3.11 -21.09 0.10
CA ALA A 126 2.30 -22.30 -0.21
C ALA A 126 0.86 -21.98 -0.64
N ALA A 127 0.33 -20.82 -0.27
CA ALA A 127 -1.05 -20.39 -0.55
C ALA A 127 -1.08 -19.06 -1.34
N GLY A 128 -0.23 -18.93 -2.36
CA GLY A 128 -0.08 -17.72 -3.16
C GLY A 128 0.78 -16.67 -2.46
N CYS A 129 0.41 -15.39 -2.50
CA CYS A 129 1.06 -14.30 -1.78
C CYS A 129 0.82 -14.43 -0.26
N SER A 130 1.41 -15.43 0.35
CA SER A 130 1.01 -15.88 1.69
C SER A 130 2.04 -15.64 2.78
N ASP A 131 3.31 -15.48 2.46
CA ASP A 131 4.38 -15.27 3.44
C ASP A 131 4.62 -13.75 3.60
N VAL A 132 4.24 -13.18 4.75
CA VAL A 132 4.43 -11.76 5.03
C VAL A 132 5.49 -11.60 6.11
N THR A 133 6.48 -10.76 5.84
CA THR A 133 7.56 -10.41 6.77
C THR A 133 7.57 -8.92 7.01
N ALA A 134 7.64 -8.52 8.28
CA ALA A 134 7.89 -7.14 8.66
C ALA A 134 9.35 -6.98 9.10
N LEU A 135 9.97 -5.95 8.58
CA LEU A 135 11.36 -5.58 8.82
C LEU A 135 11.40 -4.16 9.39
N ASP A 136 12.24 -3.91 10.38
CA ASP A 136 12.62 -2.56 10.75
C ASP A 136 13.85 -2.15 9.92
N PRO A 137 13.69 -1.27 8.93
CA PRO A 137 14.78 -0.84 8.07
C PRO A 137 15.82 0.05 8.79
N THR A 138 15.49 0.57 9.98
CA THR A 138 16.39 1.40 10.79
C THR A 138 17.33 0.54 11.62
N THR A 139 16.78 -0.42 12.35
CA THR A 139 17.57 -1.37 13.15
C THR A 139 18.05 -2.57 12.35
N GLN A 140 17.52 -2.75 11.14
CA GLN A 140 17.81 -3.85 10.23
C GLN A 140 17.53 -5.21 10.87
N GLN A 141 16.36 -5.32 11.51
CA GLN A 141 15.93 -6.51 12.22
C GLN A 141 14.56 -6.98 11.75
N TYR A 142 14.29 -8.28 11.90
CA TYR A 142 12.95 -8.82 11.80
C TYR A 142 12.12 -8.35 12.99
N THR A 143 10.91 -7.90 12.73
CA THR A 143 9.96 -7.52 13.78
C THR A 143 8.86 -8.56 13.96
N SER A 144 8.23 -8.98 12.88
CA SER A 144 7.14 -9.95 12.90
C SER A 144 7.01 -10.70 11.58
N THR A 145 6.29 -11.80 11.60
CA THR A 145 5.93 -12.57 10.41
C THR A 145 4.47 -13.02 10.49
N ARG A 146 3.85 -13.16 9.32
CA ARG A 146 2.48 -13.64 9.20
C ARG A 146 2.35 -14.55 8.00
N GLN A 147 1.48 -15.56 8.13
CA GLN A 147 0.95 -16.29 6.98
C GLN A 147 -0.49 -15.88 6.72
N SER A 148 -0.80 -15.51 5.49
CA SER A 148 -2.12 -15.14 5.00
C SER A 148 -2.36 -15.77 3.64
N ALA A 149 -3.54 -16.33 3.42
CA ALA A 149 -3.85 -17.01 2.16
C ALA A 149 -4.42 -16.00 1.14
N PHE A 150 -3.57 -15.50 0.24
CA PHE A 150 -3.96 -14.69 -0.91
C PHE A 150 -3.58 -15.43 -2.18
N PRO A 151 -4.54 -16.13 -2.84
CA PRO A 151 -4.21 -17.13 -3.85
C PRO A 151 -3.55 -16.57 -5.11
N ASP A 152 -3.89 -15.37 -5.56
CA ASP A 152 -3.42 -14.85 -6.85
C ASP A 152 -2.49 -13.64 -6.72
N ALA A 153 -3.01 -12.53 -6.27
CA ALA A 153 -2.30 -11.27 -6.14
C ALA A 153 -2.71 -10.57 -4.85
N MET A 154 -1.82 -9.78 -4.31
CA MET A 154 -2.07 -8.95 -3.13
C MET A 154 -1.73 -7.51 -3.47
N GLU A 155 -2.65 -6.60 -3.16
CA GLU A 155 -2.39 -5.18 -3.11
C GLU A 155 -2.28 -4.76 -1.64
N LEU A 156 -1.34 -3.87 -1.34
CA LEU A 156 -1.16 -3.30 -0.02
C LEU A 156 -1.36 -1.79 -0.08
N THR A 157 -2.25 -1.28 0.74
CA THR A 157 -2.33 0.13 1.12
C THR A 157 -2.18 0.28 2.62
N SER A 158 -1.86 1.46 3.11
CA SER A 158 -1.64 1.64 4.55
C SER A 158 -1.92 3.06 5.01
N THR A 159 -2.38 3.18 6.25
CA THR A 159 -2.27 4.38 7.07
C THR A 159 -0.94 4.37 7.81
N TRP A 160 -0.76 5.28 8.75
CA TRP A 160 0.39 5.18 9.65
C TRP A 160 0.33 3.99 10.62
N ARG A 161 -0.85 3.47 10.98
CA ARG A 161 -1.04 2.44 12.02
C ARG A 161 -1.42 1.08 11.49
N HIS A 162 -2.05 1.02 10.32
CA HIS A 162 -2.62 -0.20 9.78
C HIS A 162 -2.24 -0.40 8.33
N ALA A 163 -2.07 -1.64 7.92
CA ALA A 163 -1.98 -2.05 6.53
C ALA A 163 -3.20 -2.86 6.13
N LEU A 164 -3.75 -2.56 4.96
CA LEU A 164 -4.83 -3.30 4.31
C LEU A 164 -4.25 -4.09 3.14
N ALA A 165 -4.39 -5.41 3.23
CA ALA A 165 -4.08 -6.33 2.17
C ALA A 165 -5.37 -6.74 1.47
N SER A 166 -5.43 -6.62 0.15
CA SER A 166 -6.63 -6.94 -0.63
C SER A 166 -6.31 -7.76 -1.87
N SER A 167 -7.30 -8.54 -2.28
CA SER A 167 -7.38 -9.27 -3.55
C SER A 167 -8.85 -9.31 -3.99
N PRO A 168 -9.17 -9.79 -5.21
CA PRO A 168 -10.57 -9.91 -5.65
C PRO A 168 -11.46 -10.79 -4.77
N GLU A 169 -10.90 -11.64 -3.93
CA GLU A 169 -11.68 -12.58 -3.12
C GLU A 169 -11.60 -12.30 -1.62
N ARG A 170 -10.56 -11.61 -1.17
CA ARG A 170 -10.21 -11.50 0.25
C ARG A 170 -9.59 -10.15 0.59
N LEU A 171 -9.86 -9.70 1.84
CA LEU A 171 -9.22 -8.55 2.44
C LEU A 171 -8.83 -8.87 3.88
N GLU A 172 -7.67 -8.40 4.33
CA GLU A 172 -7.24 -8.41 5.73
C GLU A 172 -6.69 -7.02 6.11
N ILE A 173 -6.85 -6.66 7.38
CA ILE A 173 -6.20 -5.48 7.97
C ILE A 173 -5.29 -5.92 9.10
N TRP A 174 -4.07 -5.36 9.12
CA TRP A 174 -3.02 -5.71 10.07
C TRP A 174 -2.52 -4.49 10.83
N ARG A 175 -2.19 -4.70 12.10
CA ARG A 175 -1.46 -3.73 12.93
C ARG A 175 0.05 -3.76 12.60
N ASP A 176 0.81 -2.92 13.29
CA ASP A 176 2.28 -2.83 13.24
C ASP A 176 3.02 -4.15 13.56
N ASP A 177 2.41 -5.03 14.36
CA ASP A 177 2.94 -6.36 14.70
C ASP A 177 2.43 -7.47 13.75
N LEU A 178 1.80 -7.12 12.63
CA LEU A 178 1.12 -7.99 11.67
C LEU A 178 -0.03 -8.81 12.26
N VAL A 179 -0.48 -8.48 13.47
CA VAL A 179 -1.70 -9.11 14.02
C VAL A 179 -2.91 -8.59 13.26
N ARG A 180 -3.71 -9.53 12.78
CA ARG A 180 -4.94 -9.24 12.04
C ARG A 180 -6.03 -8.66 12.93
N THR A 181 -6.57 -7.51 12.53
CA THR A 181 -7.76 -6.90 13.15
C THR A 181 -9.03 -7.24 12.38
N VAL A 182 -8.96 -7.34 11.05
CA VAL A 182 -10.09 -7.66 10.17
C VAL A 182 -9.72 -8.80 9.24
N GLU A 183 -10.68 -9.68 9.01
CA GLU A 183 -10.70 -10.71 7.97
C GLU A 183 -12.03 -10.60 7.22
N TYR A 184 -12.00 -10.53 5.89
CA TYR A 184 -13.17 -10.19 5.08
C TYR A 184 -13.18 -10.98 3.76
N GLY A 185 -14.37 -11.43 3.32
CA GLY A 185 -14.54 -12.16 2.07
C GLY A 185 -14.30 -13.66 2.19
N ALA A 186 -13.56 -14.25 1.26
CA ALA A 186 -13.26 -15.68 1.25
C ALA A 186 -12.18 -16.01 2.29
N VAL A 187 -12.54 -16.79 3.30
CA VAL A 187 -11.66 -17.22 4.38
C VAL A 187 -11.59 -18.74 4.38
N GLU A 188 -10.39 -19.32 4.16
CA GLU A 188 -10.22 -20.77 4.05
C GLU A 188 -10.52 -21.52 5.36
N ALA A 189 -10.18 -20.93 6.50
CA ALA A 189 -10.38 -21.55 7.81
C ALA A 189 -10.85 -20.49 8.81
N PRO A 190 -12.12 -20.05 8.72
CA PRO A 190 -12.66 -19.08 9.67
C PRO A 190 -12.63 -19.65 11.09
N GLN A 191 -12.36 -18.81 12.07
CA GLN A 191 -12.36 -19.23 13.49
C GLN A 191 -13.73 -19.75 13.92
N GLU A 192 -14.81 -19.21 13.35
CA GLU A 192 -16.18 -19.68 13.50
C GLU A 192 -16.88 -19.70 12.15
N ALA A 193 -17.74 -20.70 11.94
CA ALA A 193 -18.52 -20.79 10.70
C ALA A 193 -19.48 -19.60 10.56
N ASP A 194 -19.71 -19.16 9.33
CA ASP A 194 -20.70 -18.14 8.96
C ASP A 194 -20.45 -16.73 9.54
N MET A 195 -19.23 -16.45 10.02
CA MET A 195 -18.85 -15.13 10.54
C MET A 195 -18.46 -14.15 9.43
N GLN A 196 -18.17 -14.65 8.22
CA GLN A 196 -17.72 -13.82 7.10
C GLN A 196 -18.90 -13.45 6.19
N PRO A 197 -19.27 -12.16 6.10
CA PRO A 197 -20.51 -11.74 5.43
C PRO A 197 -20.44 -11.79 3.90
N ARG A 198 -19.24 -11.84 3.30
CA ARG A 198 -19.03 -11.60 1.87
C ARG A 198 -18.38 -12.76 1.12
N THR A 199 -18.51 -13.97 1.65
CA THR A 199 -18.05 -15.18 0.94
C THR A 199 -18.75 -15.30 -0.41
N GLY A 200 -17.97 -15.35 -1.50
CA GLY A 200 -18.49 -15.44 -2.87
C GLY A 200 -18.76 -14.08 -3.54
N CYS A 201 -18.50 -12.96 -2.90
CA CYS A 201 -18.43 -11.65 -3.55
C CYS A 201 -17.08 -11.49 -4.27
N THR A 202 -17.05 -10.62 -5.28
CA THR A 202 -15.80 -10.14 -5.88
C THR A 202 -15.52 -8.76 -5.31
N LEU A 203 -14.38 -8.62 -4.63
CA LEU A 203 -13.90 -7.37 -4.07
C LEU A 203 -13.21 -6.54 -5.18
N GLY A 204 -13.50 -5.26 -5.19
CA GLY A 204 -12.85 -4.28 -6.05
C GLY A 204 -11.84 -3.44 -5.27
N THR A 205 -11.86 -2.13 -5.47
CA THR A 205 -10.99 -1.22 -4.73
C THR A 205 -11.40 -1.15 -3.26
N ALA A 206 -10.40 -1.05 -2.40
CA ALA A 206 -10.57 -0.87 -0.96
C ALA A 206 -9.54 0.15 -0.45
N ASP A 207 -9.90 0.86 0.59
CA ASP A 207 -9.01 1.81 1.27
C ASP A 207 -9.44 1.97 2.74
N LEU A 208 -8.62 2.62 3.58
CA LEU A 208 -8.85 2.69 5.02
C LEU A 208 -8.38 4.00 5.64
N THR A 209 -9.01 4.33 6.78
CA THR A 209 -8.44 5.17 7.84
C THR A 209 -8.01 4.30 9.03
N ASP A 210 -7.50 4.90 10.10
CA ASP A 210 -7.20 4.16 11.33
C ASP A 210 -8.46 3.62 12.01
N ASP A 211 -9.64 4.20 11.77
CA ASP A 211 -10.90 3.86 12.43
C ASP A 211 -11.84 3.04 11.54
N ARG A 212 -11.84 3.25 10.23
CA ARG A 212 -12.74 2.55 9.30
C ARG A 212 -12.06 2.18 7.98
N PHE A 213 -12.62 1.19 7.29
CA PHE A 213 -12.28 0.88 5.91
C PHE A 213 -13.53 0.88 5.04
N ALA A 214 -13.32 1.04 3.75
CA ALA A 214 -14.37 0.86 2.75
C ALA A 214 -13.91 -0.13 1.68
N VAL A 215 -14.87 -0.89 1.15
CA VAL A 215 -14.65 -1.79 0.02
C VAL A 215 -15.79 -1.67 -0.98
N ALA A 216 -15.43 -1.53 -2.25
CA ALA A 216 -16.35 -1.64 -3.37
C ALA A 216 -16.41 -3.10 -3.80
N GLU A 217 -17.60 -3.70 -3.84
CA GLU A 217 -17.73 -5.13 -4.08
C GLU A 217 -18.96 -5.48 -4.92
N ARG A 218 -18.92 -6.65 -5.51
CA ARG A 218 -20.04 -7.21 -6.25
C ARG A 218 -20.39 -8.60 -5.75
N CYS A 219 -21.58 -8.74 -5.18
CA CYS A 219 -22.05 -9.98 -4.62
C CYS A 219 -23.07 -10.67 -5.53
N PRO A 220 -23.21 -12.00 -5.48
CA PRO A 220 -24.26 -12.71 -6.17
C PRO A 220 -25.64 -12.21 -5.78
N GLY A 221 -26.45 -11.79 -6.77
CA GLY A 221 -27.78 -11.25 -6.58
C GLY A 221 -27.86 -9.72 -6.42
N ASP A 222 -26.74 -9.03 -6.32
CA ASP A 222 -26.71 -7.57 -6.37
C ASP A 222 -26.91 -7.09 -7.81
N ASP A 223 -27.74 -6.07 -7.99
CA ASP A 223 -28.03 -5.42 -9.28
C ASP A 223 -26.99 -4.33 -9.65
N SER A 224 -26.23 -3.89 -8.68
CA SER A 224 -25.21 -2.84 -8.81
C SER A 224 -24.05 -3.05 -7.85
N THR A 225 -23.00 -2.22 -7.95
CA THR A 225 -21.88 -2.30 -7.03
C THR A 225 -22.33 -1.94 -5.62
N ARG A 226 -21.92 -2.76 -4.67
CA ARG A 226 -22.10 -2.55 -3.24
C ARG A 226 -20.93 -1.74 -2.69
N LEU A 227 -21.22 -0.80 -1.81
CA LEU A 227 -20.22 -0.13 -0.98
C LEU A 227 -20.44 -0.59 0.46
N THR A 228 -19.41 -1.18 1.06
CA THR A 228 -19.40 -1.56 2.47
C THR A 228 -18.41 -0.69 3.21
N LEU A 229 -18.86 -0.12 4.34
CA LEU A 229 -18.04 0.55 5.34
C LEU A 229 -18.04 -0.29 6.60
N ALA A 230 -16.87 -0.50 7.20
CA ALA A 230 -16.73 -1.26 8.43
C ALA A 230 -15.58 -0.72 9.28
N GLU A 231 -15.51 -1.12 10.53
CA GLU A 231 -14.48 -0.71 11.48
C GLU A 231 -13.14 -1.40 11.18
N THR A 232 -12.04 -0.63 11.18
CA THR A 232 -10.67 -1.14 11.03
C THR A 232 -10.25 -2.00 12.22
N VAL A 233 -10.76 -1.69 13.40
CA VAL A 233 -10.51 -2.44 14.64
C VAL A 233 -11.84 -2.79 15.29
N PRO A 234 -12.53 -3.85 14.83
CA PRO A 234 -13.81 -4.28 15.39
C PRO A 234 -13.67 -4.80 16.81
N GLU A 235 -14.75 -4.74 17.61
CA GLU A 235 -14.80 -5.28 18.96
C GLU A 235 -14.51 -6.80 18.97
N ASP A 236 -15.02 -7.53 17.97
CA ASP A 236 -14.76 -8.95 17.76
C ASP A 236 -13.93 -9.18 16.48
N SER A 237 -12.63 -9.44 16.63
CA SER A 237 -11.71 -9.66 15.51
C SER A 237 -12.02 -10.90 14.62
N ARG A 238 -13.03 -11.72 15.00
CA ARG A 238 -13.46 -12.89 14.23
C ARG A 238 -14.43 -12.55 13.11
N LYS A 239 -15.02 -11.36 13.13
CA LYS A 239 -15.96 -10.89 12.12
C LYS A 239 -15.79 -9.40 11.88
N PRO A 240 -16.02 -8.92 10.64
CA PRO A 240 -16.08 -7.48 10.39
C PRO A 240 -17.25 -6.84 11.14
N GLU A 241 -17.04 -5.64 11.66
CA GLU A 241 -18.09 -4.82 12.26
C GLU A 241 -18.56 -3.80 11.22
N GLU A 242 -19.67 -4.15 10.53
CA GLU A 242 -20.19 -3.34 9.45
C GLU A 242 -20.88 -2.08 10.00
N ILE A 243 -20.43 -0.90 9.56
CA ILE A 243 -21.10 0.39 9.79
C ILE A 243 -22.28 0.53 8.83
N ALA A 244 -22.05 0.23 7.55
CA ALA A 244 -23.08 0.25 6.51
C ALA A 244 -22.67 -0.63 5.33
N SER A 245 -23.64 -1.33 4.70
CA SER A 245 -23.37 -2.14 3.51
C SER A 245 -24.61 -2.22 2.65
N GLU A 246 -24.59 -1.53 1.50
CA GLU A 246 -25.73 -1.47 0.58
C GLU A 246 -25.30 -1.30 -0.87
N THR A 247 -26.15 -1.71 -1.80
CA THR A 247 -25.96 -1.43 -3.23
C THR A 247 -26.14 0.06 -3.53
N THR A 248 -25.26 0.62 -4.36
CA THR A 248 -25.17 2.07 -4.62
C THR A 248 -25.98 2.51 -5.84
N GLY A 249 -26.48 1.57 -6.65
CA GLY A 249 -27.08 1.84 -7.96
C GLY A 249 -26.05 2.17 -9.06
N ALA A 250 -24.75 2.18 -8.76
CA ALA A 250 -23.69 2.33 -9.76
C ALA A 250 -23.29 0.96 -10.34
N ARG A 251 -23.06 0.87 -11.65
CA ARG A 251 -22.54 -0.34 -12.31
C ARG A 251 -21.08 -0.60 -11.95
N GLY A 252 -20.30 0.47 -11.81
CA GLY A 252 -18.92 0.45 -11.37
C GLY A 252 -18.69 1.49 -10.29
N LEU A 253 -17.84 1.16 -9.33
CA LEU A 253 -17.38 2.06 -8.28
C LEU A 253 -15.91 1.75 -7.97
N TRP A 254 -15.08 2.80 -7.95
CA TRP A 254 -13.67 2.74 -7.64
C TRP A 254 -13.36 3.78 -6.57
N ILE A 255 -12.92 3.35 -5.41
CA ILE A 255 -12.59 4.22 -4.28
C ILE A 255 -11.36 5.05 -4.64
N ILE A 256 -11.42 6.35 -4.39
CA ILE A 256 -10.32 7.30 -4.51
C ILE A 256 -9.71 7.54 -3.13
N ASP A 257 -10.57 7.69 -2.11
CA ASP A 257 -10.14 8.01 -0.74
C ASP A 257 -11.22 7.61 0.27
N VAL A 258 -10.81 7.21 1.45
CA VAL A 258 -11.67 6.93 2.61
C VAL A 258 -11.26 7.86 3.74
N THR A 259 -12.24 8.56 4.29
CA THR A 259 -12.03 9.47 5.41
C THR A 259 -13.04 9.20 6.52
N ASP A 260 -12.89 9.86 7.66
CA ASP A 260 -13.84 9.69 8.76
C ASP A 260 -15.21 10.31 8.45
N GLU A 261 -15.30 11.20 7.49
CA GLU A 261 -16.52 11.87 7.07
C GLU A 261 -17.25 11.15 5.92
N GLY A 262 -16.52 10.38 5.09
CA GLY A 262 -17.12 9.71 3.95
C GLY A 262 -16.15 8.96 3.05
N VAL A 263 -16.64 8.62 1.85
CA VAL A 263 -15.87 7.93 0.81
C VAL A 263 -15.95 8.73 -0.49
N LEU A 264 -14.80 9.03 -1.06
CA LEU A 264 -14.70 9.61 -2.39
C LEU A 264 -14.51 8.48 -3.41
N ALA A 265 -15.33 8.42 -4.43
CA ALA A 265 -15.26 7.34 -5.42
C ALA A 265 -15.61 7.82 -6.83
N LEU A 266 -14.91 7.26 -7.83
CA LEU A 266 -15.34 7.31 -9.22
C LEU A 266 -16.49 6.32 -9.41
N THR A 267 -17.55 6.74 -10.10
CA THR A 267 -18.73 5.90 -10.39
C THR A 267 -19.06 5.88 -11.88
N ASP A 268 -19.54 4.71 -12.32
CA ASP A 268 -20.25 4.54 -13.60
C ASP A 268 -21.73 4.25 -13.32
N ARG A 269 -22.60 5.17 -13.73
CA ARG A 269 -24.06 5.00 -13.69
C ARG A 269 -24.61 4.92 -15.12
N ASP A 270 -24.53 3.72 -15.70
CA ASP A 270 -24.98 3.44 -17.07
C ASP A 270 -24.32 4.35 -18.15
N GLY A 271 -23.00 4.54 -18.02
CA GLY A 271 -22.21 5.39 -18.91
C GLY A 271 -22.14 6.87 -18.50
N ALA A 272 -22.83 7.27 -17.44
CA ALA A 272 -22.64 8.56 -16.79
C ALA A 272 -21.51 8.44 -15.73
N TRP A 273 -20.37 9.02 -16.05
CA TRP A 273 -19.19 9.00 -15.21
C TRP A 273 -19.12 10.22 -14.30
N ALA A 274 -18.86 10.00 -13.02
CA ALA A 274 -18.70 11.08 -12.04
C ALA A 274 -17.79 10.64 -10.89
N VAL A 275 -17.13 11.60 -10.24
CA VAL A 275 -16.62 11.41 -8.88
C VAL A 275 -17.75 11.84 -7.93
N GLU A 276 -18.04 10.97 -6.97
CA GLU A 276 -19.11 11.15 -6.01
C GLU A 276 -18.56 11.06 -4.58
N TRP A 277 -19.13 11.87 -3.71
CA TRP A 277 -18.87 11.82 -2.27
C TRP A 277 -20.01 11.10 -1.58
N PHE A 278 -19.69 10.02 -0.88
CA PHE A 278 -20.62 9.18 -0.15
C PHE A 278 -20.49 9.43 1.35
N THR A 279 -21.53 9.92 2.00
CA THR A 279 -21.66 9.96 3.46
C THR A 279 -22.24 8.64 4.01
N SER A 280 -22.88 7.88 3.14
CA SER A 280 -23.27 6.47 3.33
C SER A 280 -23.50 5.84 1.95
N PRO A 281 -23.64 4.51 1.82
CA PRO A 281 -23.77 3.88 0.49
C PRO A 281 -24.92 4.38 -0.37
N ARG A 282 -25.98 4.90 0.24
CA ARG A 282 -27.15 5.48 -0.47
C ARG A 282 -27.25 7.00 -0.40
N GLN A 283 -26.38 7.65 0.34
CA GLN A 283 -26.34 9.11 0.46
C GLN A 283 -25.05 9.61 -0.17
N TYR A 284 -25.16 10.10 -1.39
CA TYR A 284 -24.04 10.59 -2.17
C TYR A 284 -24.39 11.86 -2.94
N SER A 285 -23.37 12.59 -3.31
CA SER A 285 -23.48 13.77 -4.18
C SER A 285 -22.35 13.77 -5.21
N PRO A 286 -22.65 14.07 -6.49
CA PRO A 286 -21.61 14.23 -7.50
C PRO A 286 -20.82 15.52 -7.20
N VAL A 287 -19.49 15.37 -7.13
CA VAL A 287 -18.55 16.48 -6.90
C VAL A 287 -17.79 16.86 -8.17
N LEU A 288 -17.63 15.93 -9.10
CA LEU A 288 -17.08 16.17 -10.44
C LEU A 288 -17.80 15.27 -11.45
N ARG A 289 -18.30 15.84 -12.56
CA ARG A 289 -18.86 15.09 -13.69
C ARG A 289 -17.81 14.99 -14.79
N LEU A 290 -17.70 13.82 -15.41
CA LEU A 290 -16.84 13.59 -16.54
C LEU A 290 -17.65 13.44 -17.82
N ASP A 291 -17.13 13.94 -18.93
CA ASP A 291 -17.80 13.89 -20.22
C ASP A 291 -17.78 12.49 -20.86
N SER A 292 -16.84 11.64 -20.42
CA SER A 292 -16.65 10.27 -20.91
C SER A 292 -15.98 9.39 -19.87
N GLU A 293 -15.84 8.10 -20.18
CA GLU A 293 -15.05 7.17 -19.38
C GLU A 293 -13.59 7.68 -19.28
N PRO A 294 -13.02 7.79 -18.06
CA PRO A 294 -11.64 8.20 -17.87
C PRO A 294 -10.67 7.13 -18.39
N ALA A 295 -9.52 7.57 -18.93
CA ALA A 295 -8.50 6.68 -19.47
C ALA A 295 -7.80 5.85 -18.37
N ALA A 296 -7.74 6.36 -17.15
CA ALA A 296 -7.21 5.65 -15.98
C ALA A 296 -8.20 5.70 -14.81
N LYS A 297 -8.46 4.55 -14.21
CA LYS A 297 -9.32 4.41 -13.02
C LYS A 297 -8.49 4.52 -11.74
N PRO A 298 -9.11 4.84 -10.59
CA PRO A 298 -8.43 4.83 -9.31
C PRO A 298 -7.67 3.54 -9.02
N GLY A 299 -6.44 3.63 -8.54
CA GLY A 299 -5.55 2.53 -8.21
C GLY A 299 -4.16 3.03 -7.83
N ALA A 300 -3.27 2.16 -7.43
CA ALA A 300 -1.96 2.47 -6.87
C ALA A 300 -1.06 3.38 -7.75
N THR A 301 -1.27 3.39 -9.07
CA THR A 301 -0.49 4.22 -10.01
C THR A 301 -1.16 5.55 -10.37
N THR A 302 -2.37 5.81 -9.89
CA THR A 302 -3.18 6.96 -10.27
C THR A 302 -3.61 7.81 -9.08
N LEU A 303 -3.39 7.33 -7.87
CA LEU A 303 -3.77 8.01 -6.63
C LEU A 303 -2.55 8.61 -5.93
N SER A 304 -2.76 9.76 -5.33
CA SER A 304 -1.87 10.41 -4.38
C SER A 304 -2.69 11.30 -3.46
N GLY A 305 -2.10 11.76 -2.36
CA GLY A 305 -2.83 12.64 -1.45
C GLY A 305 -1.99 13.03 -0.24
N ASP A 306 -2.64 13.74 0.65
CA ASP A 306 -2.23 14.06 2.00
C ASP A 306 -3.49 14.09 2.89
N ASP A 307 -3.37 14.43 4.15
CA ASP A 307 -4.49 14.46 5.09
C ASP A 307 -5.59 15.50 4.79
N THR A 308 -5.37 16.42 3.85
CA THR A 308 -6.31 17.49 3.50
C THR A 308 -6.83 17.40 2.06
N GLN A 309 -6.08 16.70 1.19
CA GLN A 309 -6.39 16.65 -0.24
C GLN A 309 -6.09 15.26 -0.84
N ALA A 310 -7.12 14.62 -1.37
CA ALA A 310 -7.00 13.45 -2.24
C ALA A 310 -6.82 13.87 -3.70
N ARG A 311 -6.00 13.16 -4.45
CA ARG A 311 -5.76 13.42 -5.88
C ARG A 311 -5.88 12.15 -6.70
N TRP A 312 -6.52 12.28 -7.86
CA TRP A 312 -6.66 11.21 -8.83
C TRP A 312 -6.25 11.68 -10.23
N PHE A 313 -5.38 10.91 -10.86
CA PHE A 313 -4.96 11.07 -12.25
C PHE A 313 -5.85 10.22 -13.15
N ASP A 314 -6.61 10.84 -14.05
CA ASP A 314 -7.59 10.20 -14.94
C ASP A 314 -7.02 9.66 -16.25
N GLY A 315 -5.69 9.81 -16.47
CA GLY A 315 -4.98 9.48 -17.70
C GLY A 315 -4.65 10.69 -18.59
N GLY A 316 -5.09 11.90 -18.23
CA GLY A 316 -4.83 13.14 -18.96
C GLY A 316 -4.82 14.39 -18.08
N ALA A 317 -5.46 14.31 -16.94
CA ALA A 317 -5.52 15.37 -15.95
C ALA A 317 -5.43 14.80 -14.54
N THR A 318 -4.98 15.60 -13.60
CA THR A 318 -5.07 15.30 -12.16
C THR A 318 -6.13 16.18 -11.53
N HIS A 319 -7.05 15.54 -10.83
CA HIS A 319 -8.15 16.17 -10.10
C HIS A 319 -7.85 16.12 -8.61
N ALA A 320 -8.13 17.20 -7.90
CA ALA A 320 -7.93 17.30 -6.47
C ALA A 320 -9.25 17.54 -5.73
N PHE A 321 -9.37 16.93 -4.56
CA PHE A 321 -10.57 16.93 -3.74
C PHE A 321 -10.19 17.11 -2.27
N ARG A 322 -11.02 17.82 -1.53
CA ARG A 322 -10.87 17.92 -0.08
C ARG A 322 -11.24 16.60 0.60
N THR A 323 -10.46 16.18 1.54
CA THR A 323 -10.69 14.92 2.29
C THR A 323 -11.86 15.03 3.27
N ASP A 324 -12.15 16.23 3.81
CA ASP A 324 -13.23 16.46 4.78
C ASP A 324 -14.64 16.55 4.17
N THR A 325 -14.76 16.93 2.90
CA THR A 325 -16.04 17.20 2.25
C THR A 325 -16.21 16.54 0.88
N GLY A 326 -15.16 15.93 0.35
CA GLY A 326 -15.11 15.42 -1.02
C GLY A 326 -15.17 16.53 -2.08
N GLN A 327 -15.18 17.81 -1.70
CA GLN A 327 -15.32 18.91 -2.64
C GLN A 327 -14.17 18.91 -3.66
N HIS A 328 -14.50 18.93 -4.94
CA HIS A 328 -13.53 19.15 -6.01
C HIS A 328 -12.94 20.57 -5.90
N THR A 329 -11.61 20.68 -5.84
CA THR A 329 -10.91 21.97 -5.68
C THR A 329 -10.32 22.46 -6.98
N TRP A 330 -9.60 21.62 -7.72
CA TRP A 330 -8.99 21.97 -8.98
C TRP A 330 -8.75 20.77 -9.91
N THR A 331 -8.52 21.08 -11.18
CA THR A 331 -8.10 20.13 -12.22
C THR A 331 -6.90 20.69 -12.96
N ALA A 332 -5.83 19.93 -13.03
CA ALA A 332 -4.61 20.25 -13.79
C ALA A 332 -4.51 19.35 -15.02
N GLY A 333 -4.76 19.90 -16.20
CA GLY A 333 -4.64 19.21 -17.49
C GLY A 333 -3.18 19.05 -17.92
N GLY A 334 -2.90 18.01 -18.76
CA GLY A 334 -1.56 17.73 -19.25
C GLY A 334 -0.63 17.08 -18.23
N ALA A 335 -1.18 16.58 -17.12
CA ALA A 335 -0.49 15.70 -16.19
C ALA A 335 -0.09 14.39 -16.88
N THR A 336 0.99 13.77 -16.42
CA THR A 336 1.48 12.46 -16.89
C THR A 336 1.55 11.42 -15.77
N GLY A 337 0.96 11.74 -14.61
CA GLY A 337 0.88 10.86 -13.45
C GLY A 337 0.31 11.58 -12.23
N PRO A 338 0.17 10.88 -11.10
CA PRO A 338 -0.28 11.48 -9.84
C PRO A 338 0.77 12.44 -9.29
N GLY A 339 0.32 13.44 -8.54
CA GLY A 339 1.19 14.43 -7.92
C GLY A 339 1.77 13.98 -6.58
N LEU A 340 2.58 14.85 -5.98
CA LEU A 340 3.15 14.70 -4.64
C LEU A 340 3.02 16.01 -3.88
N THR A 341 2.49 15.98 -2.66
CA THR A 341 2.53 17.12 -1.74
C THR A 341 3.91 17.26 -1.16
N GLY A 342 4.50 18.44 -1.28
CA GLY A 342 5.84 18.69 -0.81
C GLY A 342 5.99 18.61 0.69
N GLY A 343 6.98 17.85 1.12
CA GLY A 343 7.27 17.65 2.53
C GLY A 343 6.22 16.89 3.35
N TRP A 344 5.15 16.41 2.72
CA TRP A 344 4.16 15.61 3.43
C TRP A 344 4.75 14.26 3.89
N SER A 345 4.34 13.84 5.07
CA SER A 345 4.67 12.54 5.66
C SER A 345 3.40 11.95 6.29
N PRO A 346 3.16 10.65 6.17
CA PRO A 346 2.09 10.00 6.91
C PRO A 346 2.39 9.89 8.41
N ASP A 347 3.64 10.13 8.84
CA ASP A 347 4.04 10.15 10.23
C ASP A 347 3.44 11.39 10.93
N PRO A 348 2.55 11.24 11.91
CA PRO A 348 1.87 12.36 12.58
C PRO A 348 2.80 13.27 13.38
N ASP A 349 4.01 12.79 13.70
CA ASP A 349 5.01 13.57 14.42
C ASP A 349 5.83 14.49 13.48
N VAL A 350 5.65 14.35 12.16
CA VAL A 350 6.33 15.18 11.16
C VAL A 350 5.42 16.31 10.73
N THR A 351 5.73 17.53 11.18
CA THR A 351 5.02 18.75 10.78
C THR A 351 5.79 19.46 9.67
N THR A 352 5.20 19.62 8.49
CA THR A 352 5.79 20.31 7.34
C THR A 352 4.82 21.31 6.74
N ALA A 353 5.35 22.36 6.09
CA ALA A 353 4.55 23.25 5.27
C ALA A 353 4.10 22.49 3.99
N ARG A 354 2.80 22.52 3.71
CA ARG A 354 2.15 21.78 2.61
C ARG A 354 1.47 22.75 1.67
N ASP A 355 2.23 23.71 1.16
CA ASP A 355 1.68 24.79 0.34
C ASP A 355 1.86 24.56 -1.17
N TRP A 356 2.50 23.44 -1.58
CA TRP A 356 2.72 23.13 -2.97
C TRP A 356 2.55 21.64 -3.30
N VAL A 357 2.14 21.39 -4.55
CA VAL A 357 2.07 20.05 -5.17
C VAL A 357 3.03 20.00 -6.34
N LEU A 358 3.85 18.98 -6.39
CA LEU A 358 4.67 18.65 -7.56
C LEU A 358 3.87 17.70 -8.46
N LEU A 359 3.55 18.14 -9.68
CA LEU A 359 2.76 17.39 -10.64
C LEU A 359 3.64 16.98 -11.84
N PRO A 360 3.74 15.67 -12.15
CA PRO A 360 4.45 15.23 -13.37
C PRO A 360 3.74 15.78 -14.61
N VAL A 361 4.50 16.37 -15.51
CA VAL A 361 4.04 16.89 -16.80
C VAL A 361 5.08 16.59 -17.89
N ALA A 362 4.71 16.77 -19.15
CA ALA A 362 5.66 16.56 -20.23
C ALA A 362 6.91 17.45 -20.05
N GLY A 363 8.09 16.80 -20.04
CA GLY A 363 9.40 17.46 -19.90
C GLY A 363 9.78 17.86 -18.48
N GLY A 364 9.07 17.42 -17.43
CA GLY A 364 9.44 17.68 -16.05
C GLY A 364 8.27 17.71 -15.07
N PHE A 365 8.25 18.73 -14.24
CA PHE A 365 7.23 18.85 -13.18
C PHE A 365 6.67 20.29 -13.12
N GLY A 366 5.36 20.41 -12.98
CA GLY A 366 4.71 21.65 -12.56
C GLY A 366 4.73 21.77 -11.05
N LEU A 367 5.13 22.90 -10.52
CA LEU A 367 4.96 23.25 -9.10
C LEU A 367 3.66 24.04 -8.98
N LEU A 368 2.65 23.43 -8.37
CA LEU A 368 1.32 24.00 -8.20
C LEU A 368 1.14 24.50 -6.77
N ASP A 369 0.38 25.57 -6.62
CA ASP A 369 -0.17 25.93 -5.32
C ASP A 369 -1.15 24.85 -4.87
N HIS A 370 -1.02 24.39 -3.63
CA HIS A 370 -1.74 23.24 -3.10
C HIS A 370 -3.26 23.42 -3.15
N ASP A 371 -3.76 24.58 -2.78
CA ASP A 371 -5.20 24.82 -2.61
C ASP A 371 -5.90 25.16 -3.93
N SER A 372 -5.24 25.92 -4.80
CA SER A 372 -5.83 26.42 -6.04
C SER A 372 -5.45 25.62 -7.29
N GLY A 373 -4.42 24.78 -7.23
CA GLY A 373 -3.88 24.06 -8.37
C GLY A 373 -3.22 24.96 -9.42
N VAL A 374 -2.99 26.24 -9.12
CA VAL A 374 -2.34 27.17 -10.05
C VAL A 374 -0.86 26.83 -10.17
N GLU A 375 -0.40 26.57 -11.41
CA GLU A 375 1.03 26.34 -11.66
C GLU A 375 1.80 27.66 -11.41
N THR A 376 2.73 27.62 -10.48
CA THR A 376 3.54 28.79 -10.09
C THR A 376 4.94 28.74 -10.67
N LEU A 377 5.43 27.52 -10.99
CA LEU A 377 6.76 27.32 -11.57
C LEU A 377 6.78 26.00 -12.35
N ARG A 378 7.62 25.92 -13.38
CA ARG A 378 7.91 24.67 -14.09
C ARG A 378 9.36 24.28 -13.88
N LEU A 379 9.55 23.06 -13.36
CA LEU A 379 10.86 22.46 -13.13
C LEU A 379 11.17 21.51 -14.28
N GLY A 380 12.24 21.80 -15.04
CA GLY A 380 12.70 20.92 -16.11
C GLY A 380 13.37 19.68 -15.55
N ALA A 381 13.00 18.49 -16.02
CA ALA A 381 13.73 17.25 -15.81
C ALA A 381 14.31 16.76 -17.13
N THR A 382 15.51 16.20 -17.07
CA THR A 382 16.20 15.66 -18.28
C THR A 382 15.73 14.25 -18.64
N SER A 383 14.67 13.76 -18.01
CA SER A 383 14.12 12.43 -18.31
C SER A 383 13.52 12.36 -19.71
N ALA A 384 13.81 11.28 -20.42
CA ALA A 384 13.34 11.05 -21.78
C ALA A 384 11.81 11.07 -21.88
N GLU A 385 11.27 11.61 -22.95
CA GLU A 385 9.87 11.48 -23.33
C GLU A 385 9.52 10.00 -23.51
N GLY A 386 8.41 9.54 -22.96
CA GLY A 386 7.85 8.25 -23.35
C GLY A 386 6.94 7.58 -22.33
N ASP A 387 7.40 7.29 -21.13
CA ASP A 387 6.62 6.54 -20.14
C ASP A 387 6.01 7.46 -19.08
N GLY A 388 4.74 7.25 -18.77
CA GLY A 388 4.05 7.99 -17.71
C GLY A 388 4.69 7.76 -16.33
N VAL A 389 4.60 8.76 -15.49
CA VAL A 389 5.03 8.65 -14.07
C VAL A 389 3.96 7.88 -13.31
N THR A 390 4.35 6.77 -12.69
CA THR A 390 3.44 5.92 -11.93
C THR A 390 3.40 6.28 -10.44
N GLY A 391 4.32 7.10 -9.97
CA GLY A 391 4.31 7.61 -8.61
C GLY A 391 5.53 8.44 -8.27
N LEU A 392 5.37 9.26 -7.25
CA LEU A 392 6.39 10.12 -6.67
C LEU A 392 6.53 9.84 -5.17
N ALA A 393 7.73 10.01 -4.64
CA ALA A 393 8.00 10.01 -3.21
C ALA A 393 9.10 11.01 -2.86
N GLN A 394 9.25 11.35 -1.58
CA GLN A 394 10.25 12.31 -1.12
C GLN A 394 10.89 11.86 0.19
N ILE A 395 12.20 12.07 0.32
CA ILE A 395 12.93 11.98 1.59
C ILE A 395 13.76 13.26 1.71
N GLY A 396 13.42 14.11 2.68
CA GLY A 396 14.09 15.40 2.85
C GLY A 396 14.01 16.25 1.58
N ASP A 397 15.16 16.64 1.04
CA ASP A 397 15.29 17.41 -0.20
C ASP A 397 15.47 16.54 -1.46
N ILE A 398 15.18 15.24 -1.38
CA ILE A 398 15.34 14.31 -2.50
C ILE A 398 13.98 13.81 -2.98
N LEU A 399 13.69 14.07 -4.25
CA LEU A 399 12.50 13.57 -4.96
C LEU A 399 12.84 12.27 -5.68
N TYR A 400 11.94 11.30 -5.62
CA TYR A 400 11.98 10.07 -6.39
C TYR A 400 10.80 10.00 -7.34
N GLU A 401 11.09 9.64 -8.57
CA GLU A 401 10.12 9.43 -9.65
C GLU A 401 10.19 7.99 -10.13
N ARG A 402 9.08 7.28 -10.12
CA ARG A 402 8.96 5.97 -10.78
C ARG A 402 8.46 6.16 -12.20
N ARG A 403 9.24 5.70 -13.17
CA ARG A 403 8.94 5.77 -14.61
C ARG A 403 9.56 4.58 -15.33
N GLY A 404 8.79 3.92 -16.22
CA GLY A 404 9.30 2.91 -17.15
C GLY A 404 10.09 1.76 -16.49
N GLY A 405 9.67 1.31 -15.28
CA GLY A 405 10.38 0.24 -14.55
C GLY A 405 11.69 0.70 -13.90
N SER A 406 11.90 2.01 -13.76
CA SER A 406 13.05 2.61 -13.08
C SER A 406 12.62 3.66 -12.07
N ILE A 407 13.47 3.89 -11.08
CA ILE A 407 13.36 5.01 -10.14
C ILE A 407 14.47 6.00 -10.49
N HIS A 408 14.10 7.27 -10.59
CA HIS A 408 14.99 8.40 -10.79
C HIS A 408 14.98 9.30 -9.58
N ALA A 409 16.16 9.64 -9.05
CA ALA A 409 16.33 10.52 -7.92
C ALA A 409 16.81 11.91 -8.35
N TYR A 410 16.21 12.93 -7.77
CA TYR A 410 16.56 14.33 -8.03
C TYR A 410 16.72 15.07 -6.69
N LYS A 411 17.70 15.94 -6.59
CA LYS A 411 17.78 16.89 -5.48
C LYS A 411 16.90 18.09 -5.81
N LEU A 412 16.03 18.44 -4.86
CA LEU A 412 15.25 19.68 -4.85
C LEU A 412 16.16 20.82 -4.35
N LEU A 413 16.30 21.88 -5.12
CA LEU A 413 17.10 23.06 -4.74
C LEU A 413 16.18 24.25 -4.53
N ALA A 414 16.42 25.04 -3.45
CA ALA A 414 15.71 26.28 -3.14
C ALA A 414 16.11 27.43 -4.06
#